data_e5b3c3e70658e23b42f67869884be5e8
#
_entry.id   e5b3c3e70658e23b42f67869884be5e8
#
_cell.length_a   1.000
_cell.length_b   1.000
_cell.length_c   1.000
_cell.angle_alpha   90.00
_cell.angle_beta   90.00
_cell.angle_gamma   90.00
#
_symmetry.space_group_name_H-M   'P 1'
#
loop_
_entity.id
_entity.type
_entity.pdbx_description
1 polymer ?
#
loop_
_entity_poly.entity_id
_entity_poly.type
_entity_poly.pdbx_seq_one_letter_code
_entity_poly.pdbx_strand_id
1 'polypeptide(L)'
;MLEALVFLGVGLLLLLLGADAFIDNAVGLARKWGVSTHVIGVTLVAFATSLPEVLVSLLAGTRGHSDLALGNIVGSNMSNFGLVLASACFLCWYRYGRSIMPAPGIITDSQVMLAFAFLLYGVALDGIVARSEGALLLLLYFAYVAWLFRRPADDNAEPESEGSLLRLSIGV
;
A
#
# COMPACT_ATOMS: atom_id res chain seq x y z
N MET A 1 -16.34 -28.03 0.52
CA MET A 1 -16.92 -26.67 0.51
C MET A 1 -16.88 -26.02 1.89
N LEU A 2 -17.40 -26.67 2.94
CA LEU A 2 -17.37 -26.14 4.32
C LEU A 2 -15.94 -25.91 4.83
N GLU A 3 -15.03 -26.85 4.62
CA GLU A 3 -13.61 -26.71 5.00
C GLU A 3 -12.96 -25.50 4.34
N ALA A 4 -13.20 -25.26 3.06
CA ALA A 4 -12.66 -24.10 2.36
C ALA A 4 -13.19 -22.78 2.92
N LEU A 5 -14.46 -22.72 3.31
CA LEU A 5 -15.04 -21.54 3.97
C LEU A 5 -14.45 -21.33 5.38
N VAL A 6 -14.21 -22.40 6.13
CA VAL A 6 -13.56 -22.31 7.44
C VAL A 6 -12.13 -21.82 7.30
N PHE A 7 -11.34 -22.40 6.37
CA PHE A 7 -9.96 -21.93 6.12
C PHE A 7 -9.93 -20.48 5.64
N LEU A 8 -10.87 -20.07 4.79
CA LEU A 8 -10.99 -18.69 4.35
C LEU A 8 -11.29 -17.76 5.54
N GLY A 9 -12.28 -18.11 6.38
CA GLY A 9 -12.65 -17.31 7.55
C GLY A 9 -11.53 -17.19 8.58
N VAL A 10 -10.86 -18.30 8.89
CA VAL A 10 -9.69 -18.31 9.80
C VAL A 10 -8.54 -17.51 9.20
N GLY A 11 -8.25 -17.69 7.91
CA GLY A 11 -7.19 -16.94 7.21
C GLY A 11 -7.46 -15.43 7.22
N LEU A 12 -8.69 -15.00 6.97
CA LEU A 12 -9.10 -13.60 7.02
C LEU A 12 -8.95 -13.02 8.43
N LEU A 13 -9.39 -13.76 9.45
CA LEU A 13 -9.25 -13.35 10.85
C LEU A 13 -7.77 -13.18 11.24
N LEU A 14 -6.93 -14.16 10.91
CA LEU A 14 -5.50 -14.10 11.18
C LEU A 14 -4.82 -12.95 10.42
N LEU A 15 -5.26 -12.67 9.19
CA LEU A 15 -4.76 -11.55 8.40
C LEU A 15 -5.09 -10.21 9.07
N LEU A 16 -6.34 -10.01 9.52
CA LEU A 16 -6.77 -8.79 10.19
C LEU A 16 -6.01 -8.57 11.50
N LEU A 17 -5.99 -9.59 12.37
CA LEU A 17 -5.27 -9.49 13.65
C LEU A 17 -3.77 -9.29 13.47
N GLY A 18 -3.18 -9.95 12.47
CA GLY A 18 -1.77 -9.81 12.13
C GLY A 18 -1.44 -8.44 11.57
N ALA A 19 -2.31 -7.88 10.72
CA ALA A 19 -2.13 -6.54 10.16
C ALA A 19 -2.17 -5.47 11.25
N ASP A 20 -3.17 -5.52 12.15
CA ASP A 20 -3.28 -4.58 13.27
C ASP A 20 -2.05 -4.63 14.17
N ALA A 21 -1.66 -5.83 14.61
CA ALA A 21 -0.47 -6.03 15.44
C ALA A 21 0.81 -5.55 14.73
N PHE A 22 0.92 -5.76 13.42
CA PHE A 22 2.06 -5.30 12.63
C PHE A 22 2.12 -3.77 12.57
N ILE A 23 0.99 -3.12 12.25
CA ILE A 23 0.90 -1.66 12.13
C ILE A 23 1.28 -1.00 13.46
N ASP A 24 0.69 -1.44 14.57
CA ASP A 24 0.96 -0.88 15.90
C ASP A 24 2.44 -0.98 16.29
N ASN A 25 3.04 -2.16 16.05
CA ASN A 25 4.46 -2.38 16.35
C ASN A 25 5.38 -1.60 15.40
N ALA A 26 5.05 -1.54 14.11
CA ALA A 26 5.83 -0.82 13.12
C ALA A 26 5.85 0.69 13.42
N VAL A 27 4.69 1.27 13.72
CA VAL A 27 4.56 2.69 14.12
C VAL A 27 5.32 2.96 15.41
N GLY A 28 5.20 2.08 16.42
CA GLY A 28 5.93 2.21 17.68
C GLY A 28 7.44 2.16 17.53
N LEU A 29 7.95 1.26 16.67
CA LEU A 29 9.38 1.14 16.39
C LEU A 29 9.93 2.36 15.63
N ALA A 30 9.19 2.86 14.73
CA ALA A 30 9.51 4.00 13.93
C ALA A 30 9.64 5.30 14.71
N ARG A 31 8.70 5.54 15.60
CA ARG A 31 8.78 6.68 16.53
C ARG A 31 10.07 6.63 17.34
N LYS A 32 10.51 5.42 17.76
CA LYS A 32 11.78 5.22 18.47
C LYS A 32 13.00 5.54 17.61
N TRP A 33 12.93 5.34 16.31
CA TRP A 33 14.03 5.59 15.37
C TRP A 33 13.98 6.99 14.76
N GLY A 34 13.01 7.84 15.15
CA GLY A 34 12.86 9.19 14.59
C GLY A 34 12.46 9.21 13.11
N VAL A 35 11.92 8.09 12.60
CA VAL A 35 11.40 7.99 11.23
C VAL A 35 9.97 8.54 11.21
N SER A 36 9.64 9.37 10.22
CA SER A 36 8.30 9.94 10.13
C SER A 36 7.24 8.85 9.90
N THR A 37 6.06 9.03 10.47
CA THR A 37 4.92 8.11 10.33
C THR A 37 4.53 7.92 8.86
N HIS A 38 4.68 8.98 8.04
CA HIS A 38 4.45 8.92 6.60
C HIS A 38 5.38 7.91 5.90
N VAL A 39 6.69 8.01 6.16
CA VAL A 39 7.69 7.09 5.57
C VAL A 39 7.39 5.64 5.92
N ILE A 40 6.95 5.38 7.16
CA ILE A 40 6.60 4.02 7.59
C ILE A 40 5.34 3.51 6.91
N GLY A 41 4.32 4.35 6.80
CA GLY A 41 3.10 4.00 6.07
C GLY A 41 3.40 3.62 4.61
N VAL A 42 4.17 4.44 3.92
CA VAL A 42 4.52 4.23 2.49
C VAL A 42 5.53 3.09 2.28
N THR A 43 6.29 2.70 3.31
CA THR A 43 7.29 1.62 3.18
C THR A 43 6.86 0.33 3.88
N LEU A 44 6.98 0.29 5.20
CA LEU A 44 6.76 -0.95 5.97
C LEU A 44 5.31 -1.44 5.92
N VAL A 45 4.36 -0.53 6.13
CA VAL A 45 2.94 -0.91 6.12
C VAL A 45 2.51 -1.29 4.71
N ALA A 46 2.88 -0.49 3.70
CA ALA A 46 2.57 -0.80 2.31
C ALA A 46 3.20 -2.13 1.86
N PHE A 47 4.47 -2.40 2.22
CA PHE A 47 5.12 -3.67 1.93
C PHE A 47 4.40 -4.85 2.59
N ALA A 48 4.06 -4.75 3.87
CA ALA A 48 3.41 -5.83 4.59
C ALA A 48 2.00 -6.14 4.06
N THR A 49 1.22 -5.12 3.71
CA THR A 49 -0.11 -5.31 3.13
C THR A 49 -0.06 -5.87 1.71
N SER A 50 1.01 -5.61 0.96
CA SER A 50 1.23 -6.15 -0.39
C SER A 50 2.01 -7.46 -0.42
N LEU A 51 2.42 -7.99 0.75
CA LEU A 51 3.18 -9.23 0.82
C LEU A 51 2.45 -10.44 0.21
N PRO A 52 1.13 -10.63 0.42
CA PRO A 52 0.37 -11.69 -0.24
C PRO A 52 0.44 -11.62 -1.76
N GLU A 53 0.27 -10.43 -2.34
CA GLU A 53 0.34 -10.21 -3.78
C GLU A 53 1.73 -10.49 -4.34
N VAL A 54 2.77 -10.09 -3.61
CA VAL A 54 4.17 -10.38 -3.98
C VAL A 54 4.41 -11.88 -4.00
N LEU A 55 3.97 -12.61 -2.97
CA LEU A 55 4.13 -14.06 -2.89
C LEU A 55 3.38 -14.80 -4.00
N VAL A 56 2.12 -14.41 -4.27
CA VAL A 56 1.32 -15.01 -5.34
C VAL A 56 1.96 -14.75 -6.70
N SER A 57 2.39 -13.52 -6.97
CA SER A 57 3.03 -13.16 -8.25
C SER A 57 4.36 -13.85 -8.43
N LEU A 58 5.17 -13.96 -7.36
CA LEU A 58 6.45 -14.68 -7.39
C LEU A 58 6.25 -16.16 -7.68
N LEU A 59 5.31 -16.82 -6.98
CA LEU A 59 4.99 -18.23 -7.20
C LEU A 59 4.43 -18.46 -8.61
N ALA A 60 3.57 -17.60 -9.11
CA ALA A 60 3.04 -17.68 -10.46
C ALA A 60 4.17 -17.53 -11.50
N GLY A 61 5.04 -16.54 -11.35
CA GLY A 61 6.17 -16.31 -12.24
C GLY A 61 7.17 -17.46 -12.25
N THR A 62 7.51 -18.04 -11.08
CA THR A 62 8.43 -19.20 -11.00
C THR A 62 7.84 -20.47 -11.58
N ARG A 63 6.51 -20.58 -11.66
CA ARG A 63 5.78 -21.70 -12.29
C ARG A 63 5.49 -21.49 -13.77
N GLY A 64 5.94 -20.39 -14.37
CA GLY A 64 5.73 -20.07 -15.78
C GLY A 64 4.37 -19.43 -16.09
N HIS A 65 3.59 -19.03 -15.06
CA HIS A 65 2.31 -18.34 -15.22
C HIS A 65 2.50 -16.81 -15.15
N SER A 66 3.24 -16.25 -16.10
CA SER A 66 3.58 -14.82 -16.11
C SER A 66 2.37 -13.91 -16.28
N ASP A 67 1.36 -14.34 -17.03
CA ASP A 67 0.07 -13.69 -17.21
C ASP A 67 -0.69 -13.55 -15.88
N LEU A 68 -0.69 -14.60 -15.05
CA LEU A 68 -1.27 -14.57 -13.72
C LEU A 68 -0.51 -13.61 -12.80
N ALA A 69 0.84 -13.60 -12.87
CA ALA A 69 1.66 -12.71 -12.07
C ALA A 69 1.39 -11.23 -12.40
N LEU A 70 1.38 -10.88 -13.68
CA LEU A 70 1.07 -9.50 -14.13
C LEU A 70 -0.38 -9.12 -13.82
N GLY A 71 -1.33 -10.02 -14.07
CA GLY A 71 -2.74 -9.81 -13.76
C GLY A 71 -2.99 -9.56 -12.28
N ASN A 72 -2.30 -10.29 -11.40
CA ASN A 72 -2.38 -10.07 -9.95
C ASN A 72 -1.85 -8.68 -9.54
N ILE A 73 -0.69 -8.26 -10.07
CA ILE A 73 -0.10 -6.96 -9.77
C ILE A 73 -0.99 -5.81 -10.27
N VAL A 74 -1.43 -5.86 -11.51
CA VAL A 74 -2.28 -4.81 -12.10
C VAL A 74 -3.65 -4.81 -11.44
N GLY A 75 -4.25 -6.00 -11.22
CA GLY A 75 -5.56 -6.16 -10.63
C GLY A 75 -5.65 -5.68 -9.20
N SER A 76 -4.64 -5.95 -8.36
CA SER A 76 -4.59 -5.45 -6.98
C SER A 76 -4.50 -3.91 -6.93
N ASN A 77 -3.70 -3.30 -7.80
CA ASN A 77 -3.64 -1.84 -7.89
C ASN A 77 -4.99 -1.25 -8.33
N MET A 78 -5.63 -1.82 -9.35
CA MET A 78 -6.96 -1.37 -9.79
C MET A 78 -8.00 -1.52 -8.68
N SER A 79 -7.96 -2.61 -7.91
CA SER A 79 -8.84 -2.84 -6.78
C SER A 79 -8.62 -1.82 -5.67
N ASN A 80 -7.35 -1.52 -5.34
CA ASN A 80 -7.01 -0.54 -4.32
C ASN A 80 -7.52 0.87 -4.67
N PHE A 81 -7.44 1.29 -5.93
CA PHE A 81 -7.98 2.60 -6.36
C PHE A 81 -9.49 2.55 -6.60
N GLY A 82 -9.96 1.60 -7.39
CA GLY A 82 -11.33 1.54 -7.85
C GLY A 82 -12.33 1.11 -6.78
N LEU A 83 -11.92 0.22 -5.88
CA LEU A 83 -12.80 -0.30 -4.84
C LEU A 83 -12.48 0.33 -3.47
N VAL A 84 -11.24 0.18 -2.98
CA VAL A 84 -10.90 0.56 -1.60
C VAL A 84 -10.93 2.08 -1.43
N LEU A 85 -10.14 2.81 -2.21
CA LEU A 85 -10.08 4.28 -2.10
C LEU A 85 -11.41 4.93 -2.46
N ALA A 86 -12.05 4.50 -3.54
CA ALA A 86 -13.35 5.05 -3.95
C ALA A 86 -14.43 4.80 -2.90
N SER A 87 -14.49 3.60 -2.30
CA SER A 87 -15.42 3.28 -1.22
C SER A 87 -15.15 4.12 0.02
N ALA A 88 -13.89 4.29 0.41
CA ALA A 88 -13.50 5.12 1.54
C ALA A 88 -13.91 6.58 1.34
N CYS A 89 -13.65 7.14 0.15
CA CYS A 89 -14.07 8.49 -0.19
C CYS A 89 -15.60 8.66 -0.17
N PHE A 90 -16.31 7.68 -0.75
CA PHE A 90 -17.78 7.71 -0.78
C PHE A 90 -18.37 7.62 0.63
N LEU A 91 -17.89 6.70 1.47
CA LEU A 91 -18.37 6.54 2.84
C LEU A 91 -18.06 7.78 3.70
N CYS A 92 -16.88 8.36 3.54
CA CYS A 92 -16.51 9.59 4.24
C CYS A 92 -17.43 10.74 3.84
N TRP A 93 -17.66 10.93 2.55
CA TRP A 93 -18.60 11.93 2.07
C TRP A 93 -20.03 11.67 2.55
N TYR A 94 -20.51 10.43 2.43
CA TYR A 94 -21.87 10.06 2.82
C TYR A 94 -22.12 10.22 4.33
N ARG A 95 -21.14 9.80 5.16
CA ARG A 95 -21.30 9.79 6.62
C ARG A 95 -21.01 11.13 7.29
N TYR A 96 -20.04 11.88 6.75
CA TYR A 96 -19.51 13.09 7.38
C TYR A 96 -19.69 14.36 6.52
N GLY A 97 -20.18 14.25 5.29
CA GLY A 97 -20.30 15.37 4.35
C GLY A 97 -18.97 16.03 3.97
N ARG A 98 -17.84 15.32 4.20
CA ARG A 98 -16.48 15.84 3.98
C ARG A 98 -15.75 15.03 2.95
N SER A 99 -14.88 15.69 2.19
CA SER A 99 -13.94 15.03 1.29
C SER A 99 -12.69 14.64 2.05
N ILE A 100 -12.06 13.50 1.68
CA ILE A 100 -10.75 13.10 2.17
C ILE A 100 -9.73 14.07 1.55
N MET A 101 -8.99 14.78 2.38
CA MET A 101 -7.90 15.64 1.94
C MET A 101 -6.59 14.84 1.97
N PRO A 102 -5.82 14.80 0.88
CA PRO A 102 -4.53 14.12 0.88
C PRO A 102 -3.54 14.85 1.80
N ALA A 103 -2.79 14.08 2.59
CA ALA A 103 -1.71 14.62 3.40
C ALA A 103 -0.58 15.21 2.52
N PRO A 104 0.19 16.19 3.02
CA PRO A 104 1.39 16.67 2.34
C PRO A 104 2.32 15.50 1.98
N GLY A 105 2.85 15.49 0.76
CA GLY A 105 3.72 14.42 0.27
C GLY A 105 2.99 13.34 -0.54
N ILE A 106 1.71 13.03 -0.29
CA ILE A 106 0.95 12.04 -1.07
C ILE A 106 0.90 12.39 -2.56
N ILE A 107 0.87 13.67 -2.92
CA ILE A 107 0.88 14.10 -4.32
C ILE A 107 2.18 13.67 -4.99
N THR A 108 3.32 13.88 -4.36
CA THR A 108 4.63 13.46 -4.90
C THR A 108 4.73 11.95 -5.02
N ASP A 109 4.27 11.21 -4.00
CA ASP A 109 4.31 9.75 -4.01
C ASP A 109 3.35 9.18 -5.08
N SER A 110 2.19 9.83 -5.28
CA SER A 110 1.26 9.48 -6.36
C SER A 110 1.86 9.74 -7.75
N GLN A 111 2.63 10.82 -7.92
CA GLN A 111 3.33 11.10 -9.18
C GLN A 111 4.42 10.06 -9.46
N VAL A 112 5.20 9.66 -8.44
CA VAL A 112 6.20 8.59 -8.57
C VAL A 112 5.53 7.26 -8.92
N MET A 113 4.44 6.90 -8.24
CA MET A 113 3.67 5.70 -8.54
C MET A 113 3.15 5.71 -9.98
N LEU A 114 2.62 6.84 -10.46
CA LEU A 114 2.14 6.99 -11.83
C LEU A 114 3.30 6.83 -12.84
N ALA A 115 4.47 7.40 -12.53
CA ALA A 115 5.67 7.23 -13.35
C ALA A 115 6.09 5.75 -13.45
N PHE A 116 6.06 5.01 -12.33
CA PHE A 116 6.32 3.56 -12.34
C PHE A 116 5.28 2.78 -13.14
N ALA A 117 4.00 3.16 -13.07
CA ALA A 117 2.94 2.53 -13.86
C ALA A 117 3.16 2.73 -15.37
N PHE A 118 3.52 3.95 -15.79
CA PHE A 118 3.87 4.22 -17.19
C PHE A 118 5.14 3.49 -17.63
N LEU A 119 6.13 3.42 -16.74
CA LEU A 119 7.36 2.68 -17.04
C LEU A 119 7.09 1.18 -17.22
N LEU A 120 6.32 0.58 -16.31
CA LEU A 120 5.89 -0.82 -16.43
C LEU A 120 5.09 -1.05 -17.70
N TYR A 121 4.15 -0.15 -18.03
CA TYR A 121 3.40 -0.22 -19.26
C TYR A 121 4.31 -0.15 -20.49
N GLY A 122 5.27 0.77 -20.51
CA GLY A 122 6.23 0.92 -21.62
C GLY A 122 7.10 -0.32 -21.82
N VAL A 123 7.58 -0.93 -20.72
CA VAL A 123 8.37 -2.16 -20.74
C VAL A 123 7.51 -3.36 -21.20
N ALA A 124 6.24 -3.40 -20.85
CA ALA A 124 5.34 -4.49 -21.19
C ALA A 124 4.72 -4.39 -22.61
N LEU A 125 5.02 -3.35 -23.40
CA LEU A 125 4.43 -3.13 -24.71
C LEU A 125 4.72 -4.24 -25.73
N ASP A 126 5.87 -4.89 -25.62
CA ASP A 126 6.25 -6.02 -26.48
C ASP A 126 5.69 -7.38 -25.98
N GLY A 127 4.96 -7.37 -24.84
CA GLY A 127 4.37 -8.55 -24.22
C GLY A 127 5.36 -9.39 -23.40
N ILE A 128 6.60 -8.96 -23.22
CA ILE A 128 7.64 -9.70 -22.49
C ILE A 128 8.38 -8.73 -21.57
N VAL A 129 8.31 -8.95 -20.26
CA VAL A 129 9.16 -8.23 -19.31
C VAL A 129 10.47 -8.99 -19.15
N ALA A 130 11.56 -8.47 -19.72
CA ALA A 130 12.87 -9.07 -19.63
C ALA A 130 13.46 -8.97 -18.22
N ARG A 131 14.39 -9.87 -17.89
CA ARG A 131 15.06 -9.89 -16.56
C ARG A 131 15.81 -8.59 -16.27
N SER A 132 16.41 -7.97 -17.28
CA SER A 132 17.09 -6.66 -17.18
C SER A 132 16.13 -5.53 -16.83
N GLU A 133 14.94 -5.56 -17.39
CA GLU A 133 13.88 -4.57 -17.15
C GLU A 133 13.30 -4.73 -15.73
N GLY A 134 13.05 -5.97 -15.31
CA GLY A 134 12.67 -6.27 -13.95
C GLY A 134 13.73 -5.84 -12.93
N ALA A 135 15.01 -6.07 -13.23
CA ALA A 135 16.12 -5.62 -12.39
C ALA A 135 16.21 -4.08 -12.32
N LEU A 136 15.98 -3.39 -13.44
CA LEU A 136 15.91 -1.92 -13.49
C LEU A 136 14.77 -1.39 -12.62
N LEU A 137 13.56 -1.96 -12.74
CA LEU A 137 12.40 -1.58 -11.93
C LEU A 137 12.68 -1.75 -10.44
N LEU A 138 13.28 -2.87 -10.03
CA LEU A 138 13.68 -3.11 -8.64
C LEU A 138 14.72 -2.10 -8.16
N LEU A 139 15.72 -1.79 -8.97
CA LEU A 139 16.75 -0.81 -8.63
C LEU A 139 16.13 0.58 -8.43
N LEU A 140 15.24 1.00 -9.32
CA LEU A 140 14.51 2.27 -9.21
C LEU A 140 13.62 2.28 -7.95
N TYR A 141 12.96 1.18 -7.62
CA TYR A 141 12.16 1.07 -6.40
C TYR A 141 13.03 1.24 -5.15
N PHE A 142 14.17 0.54 -5.05
CA PHE A 142 15.07 0.70 -3.91
C PHE A 142 15.71 2.09 -3.83
N ALA A 143 16.00 2.71 -4.98
CA ALA A 143 16.47 4.10 -5.02
C ALA A 143 15.40 5.08 -4.50
N TYR A 144 14.14 4.88 -4.88
CA TYR A 144 13.01 5.65 -4.35
C TYR A 144 12.85 5.47 -2.84
N VAL A 145 12.87 4.23 -2.35
CA VAL A 145 12.80 3.94 -0.91
C VAL A 145 13.95 4.60 -0.16
N ALA A 146 15.18 4.50 -0.66
CA ALA A 146 16.34 5.15 -0.05
C ALA A 146 16.22 6.69 -0.04
N TRP A 147 15.67 7.26 -1.10
CA TRP A 147 15.38 8.71 -1.15
C TRP A 147 14.29 9.09 -0.13
N LEU A 148 13.25 8.29 0.01
CA LEU A 148 12.16 8.53 0.95
C LEU A 148 12.65 8.57 2.41
N PHE A 149 13.57 7.66 2.79
CA PHE A 149 14.20 7.68 4.12
C PHE A 149 15.12 8.88 4.36
N ARG A 150 15.62 9.54 3.30
CA ARG A 150 16.43 10.75 3.42
C ARG A 150 15.61 12.04 3.41
N ARG A 151 14.31 11.93 3.13
CA ARG A 151 13.40 13.07 3.13
C ARG A 151 13.25 13.59 4.56
N PRO A 152 13.44 14.89 4.82
CA PRO A 152 13.18 15.46 6.14
C PRO A 152 11.73 15.17 6.52
N ALA A 153 11.48 14.83 7.78
CA ALA A 153 10.13 14.74 8.28
C ALA A 153 9.45 16.10 8.07
N ASP A 154 8.28 16.10 7.44
CA ASP A 154 7.52 17.33 7.27
C ASP A 154 6.95 17.66 8.66
N ASP A 155 7.60 18.57 9.38
CA ASP A 155 7.22 18.99 10.75
C ASP A 155 5.85 19.65 10.83
N ASN A 156 5.21 19.89 9.68
CA ASN A 156 3.85 20.44 9.58
C ASN A 156 2.73 19.37 9.62
N ALA A 157 3.06 18.09 9.70
CA ALA A 157 2.09 17.09 10.06
C ALA A 157 1.86 17.20 11.57
N GLU A 158 0.89 18.03 11.98
CA GLU A 158 0.41 18.01 13.36
C GLU A 158 0.14 16.54 13.75
N PRO A 159 0.66 16.09 14.92
CA PRO A 159 0.29 14.78 15.40
C PRO A 159 -1.22 14.77 15.52
N GLU A 160 -1.89 13.97 14.69
CA GLU A 160 -3.31 13.67 14.94
C GLU A 160 -3.40 13.19 16.38
N SER A 161 -3.84 14.10 17.25
CA SER A 161 -4.07 13.77 18.65
C SER A 161 -5.08 12.63 18.66
N GLU A 162 -4.80 11.55 19.38
CA GLU A 162 -5.71 10.42 19.58
C GLU A 162 -7.13 10.85 19.99
N GLY A 163 -7.31 12.12 20.38
CA GLY A 163 -8.60 12.77 20.64
C GLY A 163 -9.41 13.17 19.40
N SER A 164 -8.84 13.19 18.18
CA SER A 164 -9.60 13.64 17.00
C SER A 164 -10.54 12.54 16.49
N LEU A 165 -10.15 11.28 16.57
CA LEU A 165 -11.01 10.16 16.21
C LEU A 165 -12.15 9.94 17.21
N LEU A 166 -11.91 10.20 18.50
CA LEU A 166 -12.95 10.16 19.52
C LEU A 166 -13.91 11.35 19.46
N ARG A 167 -13.46 12.53 19.00
CA ARG A 167 -14.34 13.69 18.76
C ARG A 167 -15.23 13.53 17.53
N LEU A 168 -14.87 12.65 16.58
CA LEU A 168 -15.70 12.30 15.42
C LEU A 168 -16.88 11.40 15.81
N SER A 169 -16.81 10.69 16.95
CA SER A 169 -17.87 9.79 17.41
C SER A 169 -18.90 10.45 18.34
N ILE A 170 -18.67 11.66 18.85
CA ILE A 170 -19.52 12.33 19.88
C ILE A 170 -20.05 13.69 19.39
N GLY A 171 -19.93 14.03 18.13
CA GLY A 171 -20.49 15.24 17.55
C GLY A 171 -21.95 15.05 17.13
N VAL A 172 -22.92 15.15 18.04
CA VAL A 172 -24.30 15.53 17.77
C VAL A 172 -24.33 17.03 17.50
#